data_9a37ddf9c84a89c9028b72d9522167b3
#
_entry.id   9a37ddf9c84a89c9028b72d9522167b3
#
_cell.length_a   1.000
_cell.length_b   1.000
_cell.length_c   1.000
_cell.angle_alpha   90.00
_cell.angle_beta   90.00
_cell.angle_gamma   90.00
#
_symmetry.space_group_name_H-M   'P 1'
#
loop_
_entity.id
_entity.type
_entity.pdbx_description
1 polymer ?
#
loop_
_entity_poly.entity_id
_entity_poly.type
_entity_poly.pdbx_seq_one_letter_code
_entity_poly.pdbx_strand_id
1 'polypeptide(L)'
;MRHGSGSKKCEPINGTGRGWHAMKEGIWTREEVAAGYDLVAAGFLHGPVYLDCAKQAEWHDRLDQNAPLLKETWQTLMGSLEGDRAKEEAVRDFHQCLEVPVPGLYVPPYASCYLDRPAVLWGPSTRQVLTWYEQGGLEWQAFRHIVAPDHAGVEWAFLAELNSDPSPEVFPIQILITDHIQKWFPLFLSHLEKAVESPYYPALARWGLAWITANHRIVETDNEILS
;
A
#
# COMPACT_ATOMS: atom_id res chain seq x y z
N MET A 1 -42.59 39.98 21.66
CA MET A 1 -41.13 39.94 21.67
C MET A 1 -40.69 38.92 20.64
N ARG A 2 -40.12 39.38 19.52
CA ARG A 2 -39.70 38.50 18.44
C ARG A 2 -38.16 38.48 18.47
N HIS A 3 -37.55 37.33 18.72
CA HIS A 3 -36.09 37.13 18.56
C HIS A 3 -35.78 36.69 17.14
N GLY A 4 -35.10 37.58 16.40
CA GLY A 4 -34.55 37.27 15.10
C GLY A 4 -33.23 36.54 15.25
N SER A 5 -33.14 35.35 14.67
CA SER A 5 -31.90 34.61 14.50
C SER A 5 -31.20 35.07 13.21
N GLY A 6 -30.15 35.84 13.35
CA GLY A 6 -29.29 36.23 12.23
C GLY A 6 -28.36 35.07 11.83
N SER A 7 -28.59 34.52 10.68
CA SER A 7 -27.61 33.59 10.03
C SER A 7 -26.43 34.40 9.50
N LYS A 8 -25.27 34.21 10.10
CA LYS A 8 -24.00 34.71 9.56
C LYS A 8 -23.65 33.88 8.31
N LYS A 9 -23.71 34.52 7.14
CA LYS A 9 -23.12 34.01 5.92
C LYS A 9 -21.59 34.05 6.08
N CYS A 10 -20.92 32.91 5.95
CA CYS A 10 -19.47 32.88 5.79
C CYS A 10 -19.14 33.40 4.40
N GLU A 11 -18.43 34.52 4.31
CA GLU A 11 -17.84 35.01 3.08
C GLU A 11 -16.60 34.18 2.75
N PRO A 12 -16.33 33.87 1.47
CA PRO A 12 -15.12 33.18 1.07
C PRO A 12 -13.92 34.12 1.22
N ILE A 13 -12.90 33.63 1.92
CA ILE A 13 -11.60 34.32 2.02
C ILE A 13 -10.93 34.23 0.64
N ASN A 14 -10.91 35.36 -0.09
CA ASN A 14 -10.07 35.53 -1.27
C ASN A 14 -8.60 35.61 -0.87
N GLY A 15 -7.96 34.47 -0.66
CA GLY A 15 -6.52 34.35 -0.60
C GLY A 15 -5.97 34.21 -2.01
N THR A 16 -5.32 35.24 -2.53
CA THR A 16 -4.48 35.17 -3.74
C THR A 16 -3.26 34.31 -3.43
N GLY A 17 -3.45 32.99 -3.39
CA GLY A 17 -2.40 31.99 -3.36
C GLY A 17 -1.87 31.85 -4.78
N ARG A 18 -0.57 32.04 -4.96
CA ARG A 18 0.18 31.80 -6.19
C ARG A 18 -0.14 30.39 -6.67
N GLY A 19 -0.51 30.28 -7.94
CA GLY A 19 -0.97 29.05 -8.55
C GLY A 19 0.05 27.93 -8.39
N TRP A 20 -0.36 26.92 -7.68
CA TRP A 20 0.11 25.58 -7.87
C TRP A 20 -0.32 25.22 -9.29
N HIS A 21 0.65 25.20 -10.22
CA HIS A 21 0.37 24.71 -11.55
C HIS A 21 -0.18 23.31 -11.38
N ALA A 22 -1.39 23.11 -11.87
CA ALA A 22 -2.07 21.85 -11.89
C ALA A 22 -1.05 20.79 -12.33
N MET A 23 -0.77 19.83 -11.44
CA MET A 23 -0.17 18.57 -11.82
C MET A 23 -0.92 18.15 -13.09
N LYS A 24 -0.22 17.81 -14.16
CA LYS A 24 -0.84 17.09 -15.27
C LYS A 24 -1.66 16.01 -14.62
N GLU A 25 -2.99 16.09 -14.79
CA GLU A 25 -3.95 15.26 -14.08
C GLU A 25 -3.43 13.83 -14.03
N GLY A 26 -2.91 13.41 -12.87
CA GLY A 26 -2.54 12.04 -12.64
C GLY A 26 -3.82 11.22 -12.81
N ILE A 27 -3.72 10.07 -13.42
CA ILE A 27 -4.85 9.16 -13.66
C ILE A 27 -5.61 8.90 -12.34
N TRP A 28 -4.90 9.00 -11.21
CA TRP A 28 -5.37 8.68 -9.85
C TRP A 28 -5.25 9.89 -8.91
N THR A 29 -6.23 10.05 -8.03
CA THR A 29 -6.11 10.95 -6.88
C THR A 29 -5.18 10.35 -5.83
N ARG A 30 -4.70 11.18 -4.90
CA ARG A 30 -3.86 10.70 -3.77
C ARG A 30 -4.60 9.66 -2.93
N GLU A 31 -5.88 9.87 -2.67
CA GLU A 31 -6.72 8.96 -1.93
C GLU A 31 -6.88 7.61 -2.66
N GLU A 32 -6.99 7.61 -3.98
CA GLU A 32 -7.05 6.38 -4.78
C GLU A 32 -5.70 5.65 -4.76
N VAL A 33 -4.59 6.38 -4.85
CA VAL A 33 -3.25 5.79 -4.74
C VAL A 33 -3.06 5.16 -3.36
N ALA A 34 -3.39 5.87 -2.30
CA ALA A 34 -3.34 5.37 -0.93
C ALA A 34 -4.24 4.13 -0.75
N ALA A 35 -5.48 4.16 -1.25
CA ALA A 35 -6.40 3.03 -1.15
C ALA A 35 -5.87 1.75 -1.84
N GLY A 36 -5.12 1.88 -2.93
CA GLY A 36 -4.45 0.75 -3.57
C GLY A 36 -3.34 0.14 -2.71
N TYR A 37 -2.58 0.96 -1.98
CA TYR A 37 -1.58 0.51 -1.03
C TYR A 37 -2.22 -0.09 0.23
N ASP A 38 -3.29 0.51 0.76
CA ASP A 38 -4.06 -0.01 1.89
C ASP A 38 -4.65 -1.39 1.63
N LEU A 39 -5.08 -1.65 0.40
CA LEU A 39 -5.56 -2.99 0.02
C LEU A 39 -4.46 -4.05 0.21
N VAL A 40 -3.23 -3.75 -0.21
CA VAL A 40 -2.09 -4.66 -0.05
C VAL A 40 -1.73 -4.80 1.42
N ALA A 41 -1.67 -3.69 2.15
CA ALA A 41 -1.38 -3.65 3.58
C ALA A 41 -2.36 -4.52 4.36
N ALA A 42 -3.66 -4.32 4.16
CA ALA A 42 -4.72 -5.06 4.83
C ALA A 42 -4.63 -6.57 4.56
N GLY A 43 -4.36 -6.97 3.31
CA GLY A 43 -4.22 -8.36 2.94
C GLY A 43 -3.06 -9.08 3.66
N PHE A 44 -1.94 -8.40 3.87
CA PHE A 44 -0.80 -8.96 4.59
C PHE A 44 -0.87 -8.80 6.12
N LEU A 45 -1.68 -7.87 6.65
CA LEU A 45 -1.85 -7.68 8.10
C LEU A 45 -3.02 -8.47 8.69
N HIS A 46 -4.10 -8.61 7.93
CA HIS A 46 -5.39 -9.08 8.46
C HIS A 46 -5.97 -10.28 7.71
N GLY A 47 -5.28 -10.77 6.69
CA GLY A 47 -5.77 -11.84 5.84
C GLY A 47 -6.54 -11.36 4.60
N PRO A 48 -7.20 -12.27 3.86
CA PRO A 48 -7.83 -11.94 2.59
C PRO A 48 -8.85 -10.80 2.69
N VAL A 49 -8.73 -9.80 1.81
CA VAL A 49 -9.62 -8.64 1.77
C VAL A 49 -10.77 -8.90 0.78
N TYR A 50 -11.99 -8.85 1.30
CA TYR A 50 -13.20 -9.03 0.51
C TYR A 50 -13.84 -7.66 0.22
N LEU A 51 -13.75 -7.24 -1.03
CA LEU A 51 -14.45 -6.05 -1.50
C LEU A 51 -15.87 -6.42 -1.95
N ASP A 52 -16.84 -5.54 -1.69
CA ASP A 52 -18.18 -5.71 -2.25
C ASP A 52 -18.22 -5.48 -3.76
N CYS A 53 -19.27 -5.95 -4.43
CA CYS A 53 -19.40 -5.88 -5.87
C CYS A 53 -19.39 -4.44 -6.41
N ALA A 54 -19.91 -3.48 -5.66
CA ALA A 54 -19.94 -2.07 -6.06
C ALA A 54 -18.51 -1.48 -6.10
N LYS A 55 -17.72 -1.75 -5.05
CA LYS A 55 -16.32 -1.33 -4.96
C LYS A 55 -15.45 -1.99 -6.03
N GLN A 56 -15.67 -3.29 -6.28
CA GLN A 56 -14.96 -3.99 -7.36
C GLN A 56 -15.28 -3.39 -8.75
N ALA A 57 -16.54 -3.07 -9.02
CA ALA A 57 -16.97 -2.46 -10.27
C ALA A 57 -16.38 -1.06 -10.44
N GLU A 58 -16.40 -0.23 -9.39
CA GLU A 58 -15.80 1.10 -9.38
C GLU A 58 -14.32 1.06 -9.79
N TRP A 59 -13.53 0.19 -9.14
CA TRP A 59 -12.11 0.01 -9.48
C TRP A 59 -11.93 -0.51 -10.90
N HIS A 60 -12.75 -1.48 -11.32
CA HIS A 60 -12.67 -2.05 -12.66
C HIS A 60 -12.88 -1.00 -13.75
N ASP A 61 -13.92 -0.17 -13.61
CA ASP A 61 -14.25 0.89 -14.57
C ASP A 61 -13.14 1.95 -14.64
N ARG A 62 -12.58 2.32 -13.50
CA ARG A 62 -11.47 3.27 -13.42
C ARG A 62 -10.20 2.73 -14.11
N LEU A 63 -9.85 1.47 -13.84
CA LEU A 63 -8.70 0.81 -14.43
C LEU A 63 -8.85 0.63 -15.95
N ASP A 64 -10.05 0.29 -16.42
CA ASP A 64 -10.34 0.10 -17.85
C ASP A 64 -10.09 1.39 -18.64
N GLN A 65 -10.48 2.52 -18.07
CA GLN A 65 -10.35 3.83 -18.72
C GLN A 65 -8.90 4.36 -18.71
N ASN A 66 -8.14 4.09 -17.67
CA ASN A 66 -6.93 4.84 -17.35
C ASN A 66 -5.66 3.99 -17.31
N ALA A 67 -5.74 2.69 -16.99
CA ALA A 67 -4.58 1.85 -16.76
C ALA A 67 -4.82 0.37 -17.14
N PRO A 68 -4.94 0.04 -18.44
CA PRO A 68 -5.29 -1.31 -18.88
C PRO A 68 -4.33 -2.41 -18.40
N LEU A 69 -3.05 -2.11 -18.19
CA LEU A 69 -2.09 -3.08 -17.64
C LEU A 69 -2.38 -3.42 -16.17
N LEU A 70 -2.88 -2.46 -15.40
CA LEU A 70 -3.31 -2.71 -14.01
C LEU A 70 -4.62 -3.47 -13.94
N LYS A 71 -5.48 -3.34 -14.96
CA LYS A 71 -6.76 -4.06 -15.04
C LYS A 71 -6.57 -5.57 -15.00
N GLU A 72 -5.58 -6.11 -15.71
CA GLU A 72 -5.31 -7.54 -15.73
C GLU A 72 -4.91 -8.07 -14.34
N THR A 73 -4.02 -7.36 -13.66
CA THR A 73 -3.62 -7.73 -12.28
C THR A 73 -4.77 -7.61 -11.30
N TRP A 74 -5.62 -6.60 -11.46
CA TRP A 74 -6.85 -6.42 -10.68
C TRP A 74 -7.84 -7.58 -10.89
N GLN A 75 -8.12 -7.93 -12.14
CA GLN A 75 -9.02 -9.04 -12.47
C GLN A 75 -8.49 -10.36 -11.89
N THR A 76 -7.18 -10.59 -11.99
CA THR A 76 -6.54 -11.77 -11.41
C THR A 76 -6.70 -11.79 -9.89
N LEU A 77 -6.50 -10.66 -9.22
CA LEU A 77 -6.67 -10.55 -7.78
C LEU A 77 -8.13 -10.80 -7.36
N MET A 78 -9.09 -10.16 -8.00
CA MET A 78 -10.51 -10.35 -7.66
C MET A 78 -10.97 -11.78 -7.95
N GLY A 79 -10.60 -12.35 -9.09
CA GLY A 79 -10.92 -13.72 -9.46
C GLY A 79 -10.31 -14.79 -8.53
N SER A 80 -9.20 -14.45 -7.87
CA SER A 80 -8.51 -15.34 -6.93
C SER A 80 -9.31 -15.69 -5.66
N LEU A 81 -10.38 -14.94 -5.37
CA LEU A 81 -11.29 -15.14 -4.22
C LEU A 81 -12.69 -15.59 -4.66
N GLU A 82 -12.87 -16.03 -5.91
CA GLU A 82 -14.17 -16.50 -6.37
C GLU A 82 -14.52 -17.87 -5.79
N GLY A 83 -15.67 -17.92 -5.12
CA GLY A 83 -16.20 -19.13 -4.49
C GLY A 83 -15.65 -19.37 -3.07
N ASP A 84 -16.40 -20.15 -2.29
CA ASP A 84 -16.10 -20.35 -0.87
C ASP A 84 -14.78 -21.13 -0.66
N ARG A 85 -14.50 -22.10 -1.51
CA ARG A 85 -13.24 -22.86 -1.45
C ARG A 85 -12.00 -21.98 -1.62
N ALA A 86 -12.00 -21.05 -2.58
CA ALA A 86 -10.88 -20.14 -2.81
C ALA A 86 -10.65 -19.23 -1.60
N LYS A 87 -11.72 -18.78 -0.94
CA LYS A 87 -11.67 -17.97 0.28
C LYS A 87 -11.10 -18.76 1.45
N GLU A 88 -11.54 -20.01 1.64
CA GLU A 88 -11.04 -20.89 2.70
C GLU A 88 -9.55 -21.21 2.50
N GLU A 89 -9.12 -21.46 1.26
CA GLU A 89 -7.72 -21.70 0.92
C GLU A 89 -6.87 -20.44 1.23
N ALA A 90 -7.33 -19.25 0.85
CA ALA A 90 -6.62 -18.00 1.13
C ALA A 90 -6.50 -17.72 2.63
N VAL A 91 -7.54 -17.97 3.43
CA VAL A 91 -7.50 -17.84 4.89
C VAL A 91 -6.50 -18.85 5.49
N ARG A 92 -6.52 -20.08 5.02
CA ARG A 92 -5.57 -21.11 5.47
C ARG A 92 -4.12 -20.72 5.19
N ASP A 93 -3.84 -20.24 3.96
CA ASP A 93 -2.50 -19.81 3.57
C ASP A 93 -2.02 -18.62 4.40
N PHE A 94 -2.92 -17.67 4.74
CA PHE A 94 -2.59 -16.60 5.67
C PHE A 94 -2.04 -17.14 6.98
N HIS A 95 -2.79 -18.01 7.63
CA HIS A 95 -2.40 -18.55 8.93
C HIS A 95 -1.15 -19.43 8.87
N GLN A 96 -1.01 -20.28 7.86
CA GLN A 96 0.08 -21.26 7.78
C GLN A 96 1.36 -20.74 7.16
N CYS A 97 1.23 -19.84 6.19
CA CYS A 97 2.38 -19.40 5.41
C CYS A 97 2.88 -17.99 5.82
N LEU A 98 2.03 -17.13 6.40
CA LEU A 98 2.37 -15.73 6.66
C LEU A 98 2.32 -15.36 8.15
N GLU A 99 1.37 -15.89 8.92
CA GLU A 99 1.16 -15.50 10.32
C GLU A 99 1.91 -16.39 11.29
N VAL A 100 1.77 -17.71 11.16
CA VAL A 100 2.36 -18.68 12.07
C VAL A 100 3.53 -19.40 11.42
N PRO A 101 4.73 -19.42 12.05
CA PRO A 101 5.89 -20.13 11.51
C PRO A 101 5.69 -21.66 11.48
N VAL A 102 5.01 -22.17 10.46
CA VAL A 102 4.86 -23.60 10.22
C VAL A 102 6.08 -24.09 9.45
N PRO A 103 6.85 -25.08 9.98
CA PRO A 103 8.06 -25.57 9.33
C PRO A 103 7.79 -26.04 7.87
N GLY A 104 8.55 -25.51 6.94
CA GLY A 104 8.44 -25.86 5.50
C GLY A 104 7.35 -25.13 4.72
N LEU A 105 6.44 -24.40 5.38
CA LEU A 105 5.40 -23.61 4.75
C LEU A 105 5.59 -22.10 4.93
N TYR A 106 6.17 -21.70 6.06
CA TYR A 106 6.27 -20.30 6.44
C TYR A 106 7.16 -19.49 5.50
N VAL A 107 6.63 -18.41 4.98
CA VAL A 107 7.32 -17.40 4.16
C VAL A 107 7.34 -16.10 4.94
N PRO A 108 8.48 -15.75 5.59
CA PRO A 108 8.55 -14.58 6.45
C PRO A 108 8.19 -13.30 5.67
N PRO A 109 7.16 -12.56 6.06
CA PRO A 109 6.79 -11.33 5.37
C PRO A 109 7.58 -10.11 5.89
N TYR A 110 8.91 -10.23 6.03
CA TYR A 110 9.80 -9.22 6.60
C TYR A 110 10.99 -8.92 5.69
N ALA A 111 11.23 -7.64 5.39
CA ALA A 111 12.31 -7.21 4.49
C ALA A 111 13.68 -7.70 4.94
N SER A 112 13.97 -7.68 6.24
CA SER A 112 15.24 -8.15 6.81
C SER A 112 15.55 -9.61 6.51
N CYS A 113 14.54 -10.44 6.30
CA CYS A 113 14.74 -11.84 5.90
C CYS A 113 15.27 -12.00 4.46
N TYR A 114 15.14 -10.98 3.62
CA TYR A 114 15.55 -10.99 2.21
C TYR A 114 16.75 -10.12 1.93
N LEU A 115 16.89 -8.99 2.60
CA LEU A 115 17.93 -7.99 2.34
C LEU A 115 19.16 -8.15 3.23
N ASP A 116 18.99 -8.59 4.49
CA ASP A 116 20.09 -8.65 5.44
C ASP A 116 20.92 -9.94 5.32
N ARG A 117 22.17 -9.88 5.76
CA ARG A 117 23.09 -11.03 5.85
C ARG A 117 23.76 -11.03 7.23
N PRO A 118 23.54 -12.04 8.09
CA PRO A 118 22.58 -13.14 7.89
C PRO A 118 21.12 -12.66 7.87
N ALA A 119 20.24 -13.46 7.30
CA ALA A 119 18.79 -13.19 7.29
C ALA A 119 18.24 -13.34 8.72
N VAL A 120 17.95 -12.23 9.35
CA VAL A 120 17.47 -12.19 10.75
C VAL A 120 16.42 -11.10 10.93
N LEU A 121 15.42 -11.37 11.77
CA LEU A 121 14.48 -10.33 12.20
C LEU A 121 15.23 -9.26 13.01
N TRP A 122 14.75 -8.02 12.94
CA TRP A 122 15.35 -6.86 13.62
C TRP A 122 16.77 -6.52 13.15
N GLY A 123 17.08 -6.84 11.91
CA GLY A 123 18.36 -6.56 11.27
C GLY A 123 18.55 -5.08 10.88
N PRO A 124 19.61 -4.76 10.11
CA PRO A 124 19.86 -3.42 9.59
C PRO A 124 18.69 -2.83 8.80
N SER A 125 18.04 -3.63 7.95
CA SER A 125 16.88 -3.19 7.16
C SER A 125 15.71 -2.75 8.04
N THR A 126 15.41 -3.48 9.12
CA THR A 126 14.36 -3.10 10.08
C THR A 126 14.64 -1.73 10.73
N ARG A 127 15.91 -1.49 11.12
CA ARG A 127 16.30 -0.18 11.72
C ARG A 127 16.20 0.96 10.71
N GLN A 128 16.52 0.69 9.46
CA GLN A 128 16.39 1.67 8.38
C GLN A 128 14.94 2.08 8.18
N VAL A 129 14.02 1.11 8.13
CA VAL A 129 12.58 1.36 7.99
C VAL A 129 12.05 2.17 9.18
N LEU A 130 12.47 1.86 10.42
CA LEU A 130 12.10 2.65 11.60
C LEU A 130 12.53 4.12 11.48
N THR A 131 13.74 4.37 10.97
CA THR A 131 14.21 5.74 10.73
C THR A 131 13.31 6.49 9.74
N TRP A 132 12.84 5.83 8.69
CA TRP A 132 11.91 6.43 7.73
C TRP A 132 10.53 6.70 8.34
N TYR A 133 10.02 5.82 9.22
CA TYR A 133 8.77 6.06 9.94
C TYR A 133 8.85 7.31 10.80
N GLU A 134 9.93 7.46 11.59
CA GLU A 134 10.18 8.64 12.41
C GLU A 134 10.26 9.92 11.56
N GLN A 135 10.99 9.88 10.43
CA GLN A 135 11.12 11.01 9.50
C GLN A 135 9.78 11.36 8.83
N GLY A 136 8.94 10.37 8.55
CA GLY A 136 7.59 10.55 8.00
C GLY A 136 6.55 10.94 9.05
N GLY A 137 6.96 11.17 10.30
CA GLY A 137 6.05 11.59 11.37
C GLY A 137 5.14 10.49 11.92
N LEU A 138 5.41 9.21 11.58
CA LEU A 138 4.60 8.08 12.02
C LEU A 138 5.20 7.40 13.25
N GLU A 139 4.37 7.21 14.27
CA GLU A 139 4.75 6.46 15.45
C GLU A 139 4.58 4.97 15.23
N TRP A 140 5.69 4.24 15.17
CA TRP A 140 5.73 2.77 15.11
C TRP A 140 4.89 2.08 16.21
N GLN A 141 4.60 2.75 17.31
CA GLN A 141 3.95 2.18 18.49
C GLN A 141 2.62 1.47 18.22
N ALA A 142 1.87 1.89 17.20
CA ALA A 142 0.59 1.28 16.84
C ALA A 142 0.69 -0.22 16.51
N PHE A 143 1.82 -0.66 15.96
CA PHE A 143 2.01 -2.04 15.47
C PHE A 143 3.06 -2.85 16.26
N ARG A 144 3.84 -2.23 17.13
CA ARG A 144 5.01 -2.85 17.79
C ARG A 144 4.74 -4.13 18.57
N HIS A 145 3.50 -4.38 18.95
CA HIS A 145 3.11 -5.57 19.73
C HIS A 145 2.63 -6.71 18.84
N ILE A 146 2.50 -6.50 17.53
CA ILE A 146 1.91 -7.46 16.61
C ILE A 146 2.98 -8.01 15.67
N VAL A 147 3.74 -7.14 14.99
CA VAL A 147 4.72 -7.51 13.97
C VAL A 147 5.96 -6.61 14.04
N ALA A 148 7.07 -7.01 13.39
CA ALA A 148 8.23 -6.13 13.27
C ALA A 148 7.98 -4.97 12.26
N PRO A 149 8.71 -3.84 12.38
CA PRO A 149 8.50 -2.66 11.54
C PRO A 149 8.60 -2.91 10.03
N ASP A 150 9.49 -3.80 9.62
CA ASP A 150 9.75 -4.19 8.24
C ASP A 150 8.84 -5.33 7.74
N HIS A 151 7.67 -5.49 8.37
CA HIS A 151 6.63 -6.40 7.89
C HIS A 151 5.97 -5.84 6.63
N ALA A 152 5.72 -6.70 5.63
CA ALA A 152 5.09 -6.33 4.37
C ALA A 152 3.88 -5.39 4.56
N GLY A 153 2.89 -5.83 5.31
CA GLY A 153 1.69 -5.03 5.51
C GLY A 153 1.93 -3.69 6.22
N VAL A 154 2.95 -3.58 7.08
CA VAL A 154 3.30 -2.32 7.76
C VAL A 154 3.96 -1.34 6.78
N GLU A 155 4.90 -1.81 5.96
CA GLU A 155 5.55 -0.96 4.95
C GLU A 155 4.54 -0.45 3.91
N TRP A 156 3.60 -1.30 3.48
CA TRP A 156 2.54 -0.89 2.56
C TRP A 156 1.55 0.10 3.21
N ALA A 157 1.19 -0.07 4.49
CA ALA A 157 0.36 0.89 5.22
C ALA A 157 1.07 2.24 5.39
N PHE A 158 2.38 2.22 5.66
CA PHE A 158 3.19 3.44 5.72
C PHE A 158 3.20 4.18 4.37
N LEU A 159 3.36 3.46 3.27
CA LEU A 159 3.32 4.06 1.93
C LEU A 159 1.94 4.65 1.62
N ALA A 160 0.85 4.03 2.07
CA ALA A 160 -0.49 4.58 1.96
C ALA A 160 -0.63 5.90 2.72
N GLU A 161 -0.16 5.96 3.96
CA GLU A 161 -0.20 7.17 4.79
C GLU A 161 0.60 8.32 4.16
N LEU A 162 1.84 8.06 3.72
CA LEU A 162 2.65 9.07 3.03
C LEU A 162 1.97 9.61 1.75
N ASN A 163 1.21 8.76 1.04
CA ASN A 163 0.47 9.20 -0.15
C ASN A 163 -0.78 10.00 0.18
N SER A 164 -1.32 9.85 1.39
CA SER A 164 -2.45 10.66 1.88
C SER A 164 -2.00 12.06 2.33
N ASP A 165 -0.74 12.23 2.73
CA ASP A 165 -0.16 13.52 3.11
C ASP A 165 0.24 14.32 1.86
N PRO A 166 -0.31 15.54 1.66
CA PRO A 166 0.04 16.40 0.54
C PRO A 166 1.34 17.18 0.73
N SER A 167 1.98 17.08 1.91
CA SER A 167 3.17 17.87 2.21
C SER A 167 4.40 17.42 1.41
N PRO A 168 5.18 18.36 0.84
CA PRO A 168 6.36 18.02 0.05
C PRO A 168 7.48 17.38 0.88
N GLU A 169 7.45 17.55 2.19
CA GLU A 169 8.45 17.01 3.13
C GLU A 169 8.43 15.47 3.18
N VAL A 170 7.30 14.83 2.86
CA VAL A 170 7.20 13.37 2.85
C VAL A 170 7.69 12.72 1.55
N PHE A 171 7.84 13.47 0.45
CA PHE A 171 8.26 12.90 -0.85
C PHE A 171 9.59 12.17 -0.82
N PRO A 172 10.67 12.67 -0.19
CA PRO A 172 11.93 11.91 -0.13
C PRO A 172 11.76 10.56 0.57
N ILE A 173 10.93 10.50 1.61
CA ILE A 173 10.66 9.28 2.37
C ILE A 173 9.83 8.32 1.54
N GLN A 174 8.84 8.83 0.81
CA GLN A 174 8.01 8.06 -0.10
C GLN A 174 8.85 7.37 -1.19
N ILE A 175 9.85 8.04 -1.76
CA ILE A 175 10.79 7.45 -2.70
C ILE A 175 11.61 6.35 -2.03
N LEU A 176 12.17 6.61 -0.85
CA LEU A 176 13.01 5.65 -0.12
C LEU A 176 12.28 4.36 0.22
N ILE A 177 11.05 4.44 0.74
CA ILE A 177 10.26 3.25 1.08
C ILE A 177 9.77 2.52 -0.19
N THR A 178 9.43 3.25 -1.25
CA THR A 178 9.09 2.67 -2.55
C THR A 178 10.23 1.84 -3.11
N ASP A 179 11.43 2.41 -3.18
CA ASP A 179 12.64 1.72 -3.63
C ASP A 179 12.99 0.50 -2.77
N HIS A 180 12.75 0.63 -1.46
CA HIS A 180 12.98 -0.47 -0.52
C HIS A 180 12.03 -1.63 -0.79
N ILE A 181 10.74 -1.39 -0.89
CA ILE A 181 9.73 -2.41 -1.21
C ILE A 181 10.07 -3.07 -2.55
N GLN A 182 10.41 -2.32 -3.57
CA GLN A 182 10.75 -2.85 -4.90
C GLN A 182 12.01 -3.75 -4.90
N LYS A 183 12.90 -3.62 -3.92
CA LYS A 183 14.10 -4.49 -3.81
C LYS A 183 13.80 -5.86 -3.20
N TRP A 184 12.96 -5.93 -2.18
CA TRP A 184 12.77 -7.18 -1.45
C TRP A 184 11.46 -7.90 -1.76
N PHE A 185 10.41 -7.16 -2.06
CA PHE A 185 9.09 -7.73 -2.25
C PHE A 185 8.98 -8.70 -3.44
N PRO A 186 9.70 -8.52 -4.59
CA PRO A 186 9.77 -9.53 -5.63
C PRO A 186 10.43 -10.85 -5.16
N LEU A 187 11.41 -10.79 -4.25
CA LEU A 187 12.03 -11.97 -3.66
C LEU A 187 11.02 -12.71 -2.76
N PHE A 188 10.32 -11.97 -1.92
CA PHE A 188 9.23 -12.50 -1.11
C PHE A 188 8.14 -13.18 -1.98
N LEU A 189 7.67 -12.51 -3.06
CA LEU A 189 6.72 -13.07 -3.99
C LEU A 189 7.20 -14.40 -4.58
N SER A 190 8.48 -14.51 -4.96
CA SER A 190 9.02 -15.75 -5.53
C SER A 190 9.03 -16.94 -4.57
N HIS A 191 9.10 -16.67 -3.25
CA HIS A 191 8.96 -17.69 -2.21
C HIS A 191 7.49 -18.00 -1.93
N LEU A 192 6.65 -16.99 -1.91
CA LEU A 192 5.22 -17.10 -1.66
C LEU A 192 4.53 -17.99 -2.72
N GLU A 193 4.85 -17.80 -4.00
CA GLU A 193 4.35 -18.59 -5.11
C GLU A 193 4.62 -20.11 -4.98
N LYS A 194 5.63 -20.48 -4.23
CA LYS A 194 6.01 -21.89 -4.02
C LYS A 194 5.38 -22.50 -2.76
N ALA A 195 4.93 -21.66 -1.83
CA ALA A 195 4.48 -22.11 -0.53
C ALA A 195 2.96 -22.15 -0.39
N VAL A 196 2.24 -21.25 -1.07
CA VAL A 196 0.78 -21.12 -0.93
C VAL A 196 0.03 -22.00 -1.94
N GLU A 197 -1.15 -22.44 -1.55
CA GLU A 197 -2.08 -23.19 -2.42
C GLU A 197 -3.06 -22.24 -3.14
N SER A 198 -3.50 -21.19 -2.46
CA SER A 198 -4.39 -20.18 -3.04
C SER A 198 -3.63 -19.23 -3.96
N PRO A 199 -4.19 -18.85 -5.12
CA PRO A 199 -3.62 -17.83 -5.98
C PRO A 199 -3.71 -16.40 -5.40
N TYR A 200 -4.42 -16.19 -4.27
CA TYR A 200 -4.72 -14.86 -3.75
C TYR A 200 -3.46 -14.07 -3.36
N TYR A 201 -2.60 -14.62 -2.53
CA TYR A 201 -1.41 -13.87 -2.06
C TYR A 201 -0.40 -13.55 -3.16
N PRO A 202 -0.10 -14.46 -4.10
CA PRO A 202 0.67 -14.10 -5.28
C PRO A 202 0.00 -13.01 -6.14
N ALA A 203 -1.32 -13.08 -6.31
CA ALA A 203 -2.06 -12.06 -7.06
C ALA A 203 -2.05 -10.69 -6.34
N LEU A 204 -2.23 -10.67 -5.02
CA LEU A 204 -2.13 -9.46 -4.18
C LEU A 204 -0.73 -8.83 -4.27
N ALA A 205 0.32 -9.65 -4.18
CA ALA A 205 1.69 -9.16 -4.29
C ALA A 205 1.99 -8.60 -5.69
N ARG A 206 1.53 -9.27 -6.75
CA ARG A 206 1.67 -8.76 -8.13
C ARG A 206 0.89 -7.46 -8.34
N TRP A 207 -0.33 -7.37 -7.79
CA TRP A 207 -1.11 -6.14 -7.79
C TRP A 207 -0.32 -5.00 -7.14
N GLY A 208 0.20 -5.21 -5.93
CA GLY A 208 1.01 -4.20 -5.21
C GLY A 208 2.21 -3.73 -6.04
N LEU A 209 3.00 -4.66 -6.61
CA LEU A 209 4.15 -4.33 -7.45
C LEU A 209 3.76 -3.57 -8.72
N ALA A 210 2.66 -3.92 -9.36
CA ALA A 210 2.15 -3.21 -10.53
C ALA A 210 1.67 -1.80 -10.14
N TRP A 211 0.95 -1.70 -9.01
CA TRP A 211 0.42 -0.44 -8.49
C TRP A 211 1.53 0.55 -8.11
N ILE A 212 2.54 0.10 -7.36
CA ILE A 212 3.68 0.94 -6.98
C ILE A 212 4.47 1.40 -8.22
N THR A 213 4.66 0.52 -9.21
CA THR A 213 5.37 0.86 -10.45
C THR A 213 4.61 1.91 -11.28
N ALA A 214 3.29 1.82 -11.32
CA ALA A 214 2.45 2.77 -12.05
C ALA A 214 2.45 4.16 -11.40
N ASN A 215 2.54 4.22 -10.07
CA ASN A 215 2.44 5.47 -9.31
C ASN A 215 3.81 6.08 -8.94
N HIS A 216 4.90 5.30 -9.00
CA HIS A 216 6.25 5.80 -8.71
C HIS A 216 6.71 6.91 -9.67
N ARG A 217 6.38 6.78 -10.95
CA ARG A 217 6.73 7.77 -11.99
C ARG A 217 6.10 9.14 -11.78
N ILE A 218 5.00 9.23 -11.05
CA ILE A 218 4.34 10.51 -10.74
C ILE A 218 5.22 11.31 -9.79
N VAL A 219 5.85 10.66 -8.82
CA VAL A 219 6.72 11.28 -7.82
C VAL A 219 8.03 11.80 -8.45
N GLU A 220 8.62 11.09 -9.43
CA GLU A 220 9.84 11.51 -10.11
C GLU A 220 9.62 12.73 -10.99
N THR A 221 8.50 12.80 -11.71
CA THR A 221 8.16 13.96 -12.59
C THR A 221 7.92 15.24 -11.79
N ASP A 222 7.40 15.14 -10.57
CA ASP A 222 7.19 16.29 -9.69
C ASP A 222 8.51 16.83 -9.13
N ASN A 223 9.53 15.99 -8.91
CA ASN A 223 10.85 16.40 -8.46
C ASN A 223 11.69 17.10 -9.54
N GLU A 224 11.55 16.74 -10.81
CA GLU A 224 12.24 17.41 -11.93
C GLU A 224 11.69 18.83 -12.19
N ILE A 225 10.47 19.12 -11.75
CA ILE A 225 9.85 20.46 -11.89
C ILE A 225 10.27 21.39 -10.73
N LEU A 226 10.71 20.83 -9.60
CA LEU A 226 11.08 21.58 -8.38
C LEU A 226 12.60 21.81 -8.25
N SER A 227 13.43 21.25 -9.14
CA SER A 227 14.88 21.41 -9.21
C SER A 227 15.27 22.43 -10.30
#